data_0a80f66b44386d7e595d936c485553b2
#
_entry.id   0a80f66b44386d7e595d936c485553b2
#
_cell.length_a   1.000
_cell.length_b   1.000
_cell.length_c   1.000
_cell.angle_alpha   90.00
_cell.angle_beta   90.00
_cell.angle_gamma   90.00
#
_symmetry.space_group_name_H-M   'P 1'
#
loop_
_entity.id
_entity.type
_entity.pdbx_description
1 polymer ?
#
loop_
_entity_poly.entity_id
_entity_poly.type
_entity_poly.pdbx_seq_one_letter_code
_entity_poly.pdbx_strand_id
1 'polypeptide(L)'
;MLPMITLFGCSESAKHSVREYPETRKDLTVVDNYFGTEVADPYRWLENDTTAETAQWVEAQRAVTEDYLSQIPFREDIKKRMTELVNYERYSLPSKRFNRYLYSKNDGLQNQNVIYIQNSLDEEPSVLLDPNTLSDDGTVALSGTSQSNDGKYLAYTIQRSGSDWVEIYVMDIATRQLLPDHIEWAKFTGASWYKDGFFYG
;
A
#
# COMPACT_ATOMS: atom_id res chain seq x y z
N MET A 1 -43.85 -37.94 37.23
CA MET A 1 -43.12 -38.33 36.03
C MET A 1 -42.68 -37.07 35.31
N LEU A 2 -41.39 -36.73 35.42
CA LEU A 2 -40.81 -35.56 34.74
C LEU A 2 -40.21 -36.04 33.41
N PRO A 3 -40.47 -35.40 32.27
CA PRO A 3 -39.81 -35.76 31.02
C PRO A 3 -38.37 -35.25 31.00
N MET A 4 -37.46 -36.17 30.77
CA MET A 4 -36.04 -35.93 30.60
C MET A 4 -35.79 -35.38 29.17
N ILE A 5 -35.50 -34.08 29.05
CA ILE A 5 -35.14 -33.46 27.77
C ILE A 5 -33.67 -33.77 27.51
N THR A 6 -33.38 -34.65 26.57
CA THR A 6 -32.02 -34.90 26.06
C THR A 6 -31.67 -33.81 25.06
N LEU A 7 -30.74 -32.92 25.44
CA LEU A 7 -30.10 -31.97 24.54
C LEU A 7 -29.09 -32.73 23.67
N PHE A 8 -29.43 -32.95 22.39
CA PHE A 8 -28.47 -33.35 21.37
C PHE A 8 -27.65 -32.12 20.96
N GLY A 9 -26.45 -32.03 21.52
CA GLY A 9 -25.46 -31.08 21.02
C GLY A 9 -24.89 -31.59 19.68
N CYS A 10 -25.23 -30.93 18.58
CA CYS A 10 -24.52 -31.11 17.31
C CYS A 10 -23.12 -30.53 17.44
N SER A 11 -22.14 -31.38 17.73
CA SER A 11 -20.73 -31.05 17.46
C SER A 11 -20.35 -31.61 16.08
N GLU A 12 -20.70 -30.93 15.02
CA GLU A 12 -19.97 -31.10 13.78
C GLU A 12 -18.60 -30.46 13.97
N SER A 13 -17.61 -31.26 14.30
CA SER A 13 -16.22 -30.85 14.18
C SER A 13 -15.98 -30.61 12.69
N ALA A 14 -15.84 -29.34 12.30
CA ALA A 14 -15.39 -28.98 10.96
C ALA A 14 -14.09 -29.75 10.70
N LYS A 15 -14.12 -30.70 9.76
CA LYS A 15 -12.91 -31.35 9.28
C LYS A 15 -12.06 -30.27 8.62
N HIS A 16 -11.08 -29.73 9.35
CA HIS A 16 -10.03 -28.93 8.74
C HIS A 16 -9.31 -29.83 7.75
N SER A 17 -9.62 -29.71 6.48
CA SER A 17 -8.80 -30.33 5.45
C SER A 17 -7.41 -29.68 5.54
N VAL A 18 -6.41 -30.47 5.92
CA VAL A 18 -5.02 -30.03 5.85
C VAL A 18 -4.72 -29.79 4.36
N ARG A 19 -4.42 -28.53 4.02
CA ARG A 19 -4.05 -28.19 2.66
C ARG A 19 -2.59 -28.52 2.45
N GLU A 20 -2.30 -29.12 1.31
CA GLU A 20 -0.92 -29.32 0.88
C GLU A 20 -0.44 -28.01 0.22
N TYR A 21 0.61 -27.44 0.80
CA TYR A 21 1.33 -26.32 0.21
C TYR A 21 2.42 -26.84 -0.73
N PRO A 22 2.76 -26.09 -1.78
CA PRO A 22 3.90 -26.44 -2.64
C PRO A 22 5.18 -26.61 -1.82
N GLU A 23 5.97 -27.62 -2.18
CA GLU A 23 7.23 -27.87 -1.52
C GLU A 23 8.17 -26.68 -1.69
N THR A 24 8.80 -26.26 -0.59
CA THR A 24 9.79 -25.19 -0.59
C THR A 24 11.18 -25.77 -0.59
N ARG A 25 11.99 -25.45 -1.60
CA ARG A 25 13.38 -25.89 -1.72
C ARG A 25 14.19 -25.47 -0.48
N LYS A 26 14.95 -26.42 0.05
CA LYS A 26 15.89 -26.18 1.16
C LYS A 26 17.33 -26.22 0.63
N ASP A 27 18.06 -25.13 0.84
CA ASP A 27 19.50 -25.11 0.58
C ASP A 27 20.26 -25.33 1.91
N LEU A 28 20.70 -26.54 2.11
CA LEU A 28 21.39 -26.93 3.35
C LEU A 28 22.87 -26.49 3.40
N THR A 29 23.37 -25.86 2.33
CA THR A 29 24.75 -25.36 2.26
C THR A 29 24.92 -23.96 2.85
N VAL A 30 23.81 -23.24 3.05
CA VAL A 30 23.85 -21.90 3.62
C VAL A 30 23.84 -21.97 5.13
N VAL A 31 24.97 -21.58 5.72
CA VAL A 31 25.20 -21.59 7.17
C VAL A 31 25.97 -20.34 7.57
N ASP A 32 25.45 -19.61 8.54
CA ASP A 32 26.12 -18.45 9.14
C ASP A 32 26.83 -18.86 10.44
N ASN A 33 27.94 -18.20 10.75
CA ASN A 33 28.62 -18.34 12.02
C ASN A 33 28.44 -17.10 12.88
N TYR A 34 27.68 -17.24 13.95
CA TYR A 34 27.46 -16.19 14.93
C TYR A 34 28.30 -16.45 16.18
N PHE A 35 29.47 -15.81 16.26
CA PHE A 35 30.38 -15.91 17.42
C PHE A 35 30.79 -17.36 17.77
N GLY A 36 30.98 -18.19 16.76
CA GLY A 36 31.35 -19.59 16.92
C GLY A 36 30.17 -20.58 16.92
N THR A 37 28.96 -20.11 16.81
CA THR A 37 27.76 -20.94 16.65
C THR A 37 27.31 -20.95 15.20
N GLU A 38 27.23 -22.14 14.60
CA GLU A 38 26.71 -22.31 13.24
C GLU A 38 25.18 -22.33 13.25
N VAL A 39 24.57 -21.49 12.39
CA VAL A 39 23.13 -21.39 12.21
C VAL A 39 22.81 -21.60 10.74
N ALA A 40 22.07 -22.67 10.43
CA ALA A 40 21.66 -22.96 9.07
C ALA A 40 20.50 -22.05 8.66
N ASP A 41 20.56 -21.52 7.42
CA ASP A 41 19.49 -20.74 6.80
C ASP A 41 19.12 -21.32 5.42
N PRO A 42 18.36 -22.42 5.42
CA PRO A 42 18.04 -23.13 4.18
C PRO A 42 17.10 -22.36 3.23
N TYR A 43 16.54 -21.24 3.65
CA TYR A 43 15.59 -20.45 2.89
C TYR A 43 16.11 -19.07 2.50
N ARG A 44 17.39 -18.79 2.68
CA ARG A 44 18.01 -17.49 2.34
C ARG A 44 17.74 -17.05 0.90
N TRP A 45 17.58 -17.97 -0.02
CA TRP A 45 17.26 -17.67 -1.41
C TRP A 45 15.94 -16.88 -1.58
N LEU A 46 15.00 -16.98 -0.61
CA LEU A 46 13.75 -16.21 -0.60
C LEU A 46 13.95 -14.72 -0.26
N GLU A 47 15.08 -14.33 0.31
CA GLU A 47 15.37 -12.92 0.60
C GLU A 47 15.58 -12.09 -0.69
N ASN A 48 15.94 -12.74 -1.79
CA ASN A 48 16.06 -12.08 -3.08
C ASN A 48 14.72 -12.13 -3.82
N ASP A 49 13.89 -11.10 -3.64
CA ASP A 49 12.57 -10.95 -4.24
C ASP A 49 12.59 -10.67 -5.75
N THR A 50 13.77 -10.36 -6.33
CA THR A 50 13.92 -10.05 -7.75
C THR A 50 14.19 -11.28 -8.62
N THR A 51 14.42 -12.46 -8.01
CA THR A 51 14.71 -13.69 -8.76
C THR A 51 13.44 -14.33 -9.33
N ALA A 52 13.59 -14.97 -10.47
CA ALA A 52 12.50 -15.75 -11.07
C ALA A 52 12.08 -16.94 -10.18
N GLU A 53 13.01 -17.54 -9.43
CA GLU A 53 12.73 -18.65 -8.51
C GLU A 53 11.81 -18.19 -7.36
N THR A 54 12.11 -17.07 -6.74
CA THR A 54 11.27 -16.48 -5.68
C THR A 54 9.91 -16.10 -6.21
N ALA A 55 9.85 -15.47 -7.39
CA ALA A 55 8.57 -15.12 -8.02
C ALA A 55 7.70 -16.36 -8.31
N GLN A 56 8.27 -17.45 -8.81
CA GLN A 56 7.56 -18.72 -9.04
C GLN A 56 7.05 -19.34 -7.74
N TRP A 57 7.86 -19.31 -6.67
CA TRP A 57 7.45 -19.79 -5.37
C TRP A 57 6.27 -18.99 -4.81
N VAL A 58 6.33 -17.66 -4.89
CA VAL A 58 5.24 -16.77 -4.46
C VAL A 58 3.95 -17.08 -5.21
N GLU A 59 4.02 -17.24 -6.54
CA GLU A 59 2.85 -17.54 -7.35
C GLU A 59 2.25 -18.91 -7.02
N ALA A 60 3.09 -19.92 -6.77
CA ALA A 60 2.63 -21.24 -6.36
C ALA A 60 1.92 -21.21 -4.99
N GLN A 61 2.44 -20.44 -4.00
CA GLN A 61 1.78 -20.24 -2.71
C GLN A 61 0.47 -19.48 -2.86
N ARG A 62 0.47 -18.45 -3.71
CA ARG A 62 -0.72 -17.65 -3.99
C ARG A 62 -1.85 -18.51 -4.60
N ALA A 63 -1.52 -19.41 -5.52
CA ALA A 63 -2.50 -20.29 -6.14
C ALA A 63 -3.27 -21.14 -5.10
N VAL A 64 -2.61 -21.64 -4.05
CA VAL A 64 -3.28 -22.36 -2.95
C VAL A 64 -4.25 -21.47 -2.19
N THR A 65 -3.85 -20.23 -1.94
CA THR A 65 -4.70 -19.24 -1.25
C THR A 65 -5.93 -18.88 -2.09
N GLU A 66 -5.74 -18.60 -3.38
CA GLU A 66 -6.84 -18.23 -4.29
C GLU A 66 -7.82 -19.40 -4.49
N ASP A 67 -7.32 -20.64 -4.63
CA ASP A 67 -8.18 -21.81 -4.68
C ASP A 67 -9.08 -21.92 -3.45
N TYR A 68 -8.51 -21.73 -2.26
CA TYR A 68 -9.30 -21.72 -1.03
C TYR A 68 -10.33 -20.60 -0.98
N LEU A 69 -9.92 -19.37 -1.24
CA LEU A 69 -10.79 -18.22 -1.14
C LEU A 69 -11.92 -18.27 -2.17
N SER A 70 -11.66 -18.85 -3.35
CA SER A 70 -12.67 -19.01 -4.41
C SER A 70 -13.82 -19.94 -4.03
N GLN A 71 -13.58 -20.87 -3.09
CA GLN A 71 -14.57 -21.84 -2.63
C GLN A 71 -15.49 -21.30 -1.50
N ILE A 72 -15.23 -20.08 -0.99
CA ILE A 72 -16.06 -19.47 0.04
C ILE A 72 -17.36 -18.95 -0.58
N PRO A 73 -18.53 -19.54 -0.31
CA PRO A 73 -19.76 -19.25 -1.06
C PRO A 73 -20.28 -17.82 -0.85
N PHE A 74 -19.95 -17.17 0.26
CA PHE A 74 -20.40 -15.81 0.58
C PHE A 74 -19.34 -14.74 0.32
N ARG A 75 -18.22 -15.09 -0.30
CA ARG A 75 -17.11 -14.13 -0.56
C ARG A 75 -17.56 -12.95 -1.42
N GLU A 76 -18.30 -13.22 -2.49
CA GLU A 76 -18.77 -12.18 -3.40
C GLU A 76 -19.85 -11.29 -2.76
N ASP A 77 -20.69 -11.83 -1.89
CA ASP A 77 -21.70 -11.05 -1.15
C ASP A 77 -21.00 -10.08 -0.17
N ILE A 78 -19.95 -10.54 0.53
CA ILE A 78 -19.14 -9.68 1.40
C ILE A 78 -18.46 -8.59 0.58
N LYS A 79 -17.82 -8.95 -0.54
CA LYS A 79 -17.15 -7.99 -1.43
C LYS A 79 -18.13 -6.93 -1.93
N LYS A 80 -19.29 -7.34 -2.40
CA LYS A 80 -20.36 -6.43 -2.84
C LYS A 80 -20.77 -5.48 -1.71
N ARG A 81 -21.04 -6.02 -0.53
CA ARG A 81 -21.45 -5.20 0.63
C ARG A 81 -20.38 -4.22 1.06
N MET A 82 -19.12 -4.64 1.09
CA MET A 82 -17.99 -3.74 1.39
C MET A 82 -17.86 -2.64 0.35
N THR A 83 -17.97 -2.98 -0.94
CA THR A 83 -17.94 -2.00 -2.03
C THR A 83 -19.04 -0.94 -1.87
N GLU A 84 -20.28 -1.36 -1.58
CA GLU A 84 -21.39 -0.44 -1.32
C GLU A 84 -21.10 0.49 -0.14
N LEU A 85 -20.52 -0.05 0.95
CA LEU A 85 -20.25 0.70 2.18
C LEU A 85 -19.11 1.72 2.01
N VAL A 86 -18.12 1.47 1.16
CA VAL A 86 -16.98 2.38 0.95
C VAL A 86 -17.16 3.33 -0.23
N ASN A 87 -18.21 3.11 -1.05
CA ASN A 87 -18.49 3.93 -2.23
C ASN A 87 -19.23 5.22 -1.84
N TYR A 88 -18.51 6.15 -1.21
CA TYR A 88 -18.99 7.49 -0.92
C TYR A 88 -17.82 8.49 -0.99
N GLU A 89 -18.12 9.72 -1.32
CA GLU A 89 -17.11 10.78 -1.38
C GLU A 89 -16.46 11.04 -0.01
N ARG A 90 -15.16 11.08 0.02
CA ARG A 90 -14.36 11.36 1.23
C ARG A 90 -13.42 12.51 0.98
N TYR A 91 -13.35 13.41 1.95
CA TYR A 91 -12.50 14.59 1.91
C TYR A 91 -11.60 14.64 3.13
N SER A 92 -10.35 15.07 2.95
CA SER A 92 -9.54 15.52 4.08
C SER A 92 -9.95 16.94 4.49
N LEU A 93 -9.53 17.36 5.68
CA LEU A 93 -9.67 18.77 6.06
C LEU A 93 -8.82 19.65 5.12
N PRO A 94 -9.38 20.75 4.57
CA PRO A 94 -8.60 21.70 3.80
C PRO A 94 -7.50 22.35 4.66
N SER A 95 -6.29 22.28 4.17
CA SER A 95 -5.14 22.95 4.79
C SER A 95 -4.85 24.25 4.07
N LYS A 96 -4.96 25.38 4.77
CA LYS A 96 -4.63 26.68 4.20
C LYS A 96 -3.15 26.98 4.36
N ARG A 97 -2.47 27.17 3.22
CA ARG A 97 -1.12 27.75 3.18
C ARG A 97 -1.08 28.89 2.17
N PHE A 98 -0.52 30.02 2.58
CA PHE A 98 -0.54 31.25 1.77
C PHE A 98 -1.98 31.63 1.39
N ASN A 99 -2.23 31.80 0.08
CA ASN A 99 -3.53 32.15 -0.48
C ASN A 99 -4.30 30.92 -1.03
N ARG A 100 -3.90 29.70 -0.65
CA ARG A 100 -4.42 28.47 -1.25
C ARG A 100 -4.84 27.49 -0.19
N TYR A 101 -5.86 26.69 -0.56
CA TYR A 101 -6.31 25.53 0.20
C TYR A 101 -5.91 24.28 -0.56
N LEU A 102 -5.29 23.33 0.17
CA LEU A 102 -5.00 21.99 -0.32
C LEU A 102 -5.80 20.99 0.50
N TYR A 103 -6.35 20.02 -0.17
CA TYR A 103 -7.04 18.89 0.45
C TYR A 103 -7.01 17.68 -0.47
N SER A 104 -7.29 16.52 0.07
CA SER A 104 -7.48 15.32 -0.72
C SER A 104 -8.95 14.94 -0.80
N LYS A 105 -9.34 14.37 -1.94
CA LYS A 105 -10.67 13.85 -2.19
C LYS A 105 -10.56 12.46 -2.83
N ASN A 106 -11.49 11.58 -2.44
CA ASN A 106 -11.74 10.31 -3.10
C ASN A 106 -13.22 10.26 -3.45
N ASP A 107 -13.57 9.86 -4.65
CA ASP A 107 -14.97 9.76 -5.11
C ASP A 107 -15.70 8.52 -4.57
N GLY A 108 -14.98 7.64 -3.88
CA GLY A 108 -15.49 6.43 -3.25
C GLY A 108 -14.66 5.20 -3.60
N LEU A 109 -14.45 4.92 -4.88
CA LEU A 109 -13.79 3.70 -5.36
C LEU A 109 -12.42 3.94 -6.03
N GLN A 110 -11.96 5.19 -6.08
CA GLN A 110 -10.60 5.46 -6.54
C GLN A 110 -9.58 4.75 -5.63
N ASN A 111 -8.53 4.20 -6.22
CA ASN A 111 -7.47 3.48 -5.49
C ASN A 111 -6.78 4.40 -4.48
N GLN A 112 -6.55 5.66 -4.86
CA GLN A 112 -5.90 6.67 -4.01
C GLN A 112 -6.68 7.99 -4.03
N ASN A 113 -6.48 8.78 -2.98
CA ASN A 113 -7.06 10.12 -2.91
C ASN A 113 -6.34 11.06 -3.88
N VAL A 114 -7.11 11.85 -4.61
CA VAL A 114 -6.61 12.92 -5.49
C VAL A 114 -6.37 14.19 -4.68
N ILE A 115 -5.25 14.87 -4.91
CA ILE A 115 -4.91 16.13 -4.24
C ILE A 115 -5.47 17.29 -5.06
N TYR A 116 -6.28 18.12 -4.41
CA TYR A 116 -6.90 19.31 -4.99
C TYR A 116 -6.30 20.58 -4.40
N ILE A 117 -6.38 21.64 -5.19
CA ILE A 117 -5.97 23.00 -4.81
C ILE A 117 -7.03 24.02 -5.26
N GLN A 118 -7.27 25.04 -4.44
CA GLN A 118 -8.14 26.17 -4.75
C GLN A 118 -7.66 27.43 -4.01
N ASN A 119 -7.94 28.63 -4.56
CA ASN A 119 -7.51 29.87 -3.94
C ASN A 119 -8.47 30.35 -2.85
N SER A 120 -9.75 30.01 -2.95
CA SER A 120 -10.74 30.24 -1.90
C SER A 120 -11.66 29.02 -1.76
N LEU A 121 -12.41 28.92 -0.67
CA LEU A 121 -13.35 27.81 -0.46
C LEU A 121 -14.59 27.88 -1.36
N ASP A 122 -14.84 29.04 -1.96
CA ASP A 122 -15.96 29.29 -2.88
C ASP A 122 -15.58 29.12 -4.36
N GLU A 123 -14.28 28.88 -4.65
CA GLU A 123 -13.77 28.68 -6.01
C GLU A 123 -13.80 27.17 -6.35
N GLU A 124 -14.07 26.88 -7.62
CA GLU A 124 -13.99 25.49 -8.11
C GLU A 124 -12.55 24.94 -7.95
N PRO A 125 -12.39 23.80 -7.30
CA PRO A 125 -11.08 23.21 -7.10
C PRO A 125 -10.49 22.65 -8.39
N SER A 126 -9.17 22.72 -8.50
CA SER A 126 -8.44 22.05 -9.58
C SER A 126 -7.58 20.92 -9.03
N VAL A 127 -7.37 19.90 -9.85
CA VAL A 127 -6.45 18.78 -9.50
C VAL A 127 -5.03 19.32 -9.46
N LEU A 128 -4.34 19.10 -8.33
CA LEU A 128 -2.93 19.39 -8.18
C LEU A 128 -2.10 18.16 -8.51
N LEU A 129 -2.45 17.01 -7.96
CA LEU A 129 -1.77 15.72 -8.18
C LEU A 129 -2.81 14.61 -8.11
N ASP A 130 -2.87 13.78 -9.14
CA ASP A 130 -3.66 12.56 -9.14
C ASP A 130 -2.73 11.33 -9.06
N PRO A 131 -2.61 10.70 -7.88
CA PRO A 131 -1.75 9.54 -7.71
C PRO A 131 -2.21 8.32 -8.53
N ASN A 132 -3.49 8.26 -8.91
CA ASN A 132 -4.03 7.14 -9.70
C ASN A 132 -3.48 7.12 -11.14
N THR A 133 -2.81 8.19 -11.57
CA THR A 133 -2.18 8.29 -12.90
C THR A 133 -0.67 7.99 -12.89
N LEU A 134 -0.09 7.66 -11.72
CA LEU A 134 1.35 7.44 -11.58
C LEU A 134 1.80 6.04 -12.06
N SER A 135 0.88 5.10 -12.17
CA SER A 135 1.13 3.78 -12.77
C SER A 135 -0.15 3.18 -13.33
N ASP A 136 -0.02 2.42 -14.42
CA ASP A 136 -1.16 1.77 -15.08
C ASP A 136 -1.74 0.61 -14.26
N ASP A 137 -0.90 -0.05 -13.46
CA ASP A 137 -1.27 -1.19 -12.62
C ASP A 137 -1.69 -0.82 -11.20
N GLY A 138 -1.64 0.48 -10.85
CA GLY A 138 -2.02 1.00 -9.53
C GLY A 138 -1.06 0.61 -8.40
N THR A 139 0.15 0.13 -8.70
CA THR A 139 1.14 -0.29 -7.68
C THR A 139 1.97 0.86 -7.13
N VAL A 140 1.93 2.04 -7.75
CA VAL A 140 2.59 3.25 -7.24
C VAL A 140 1.66 3.99 -6.31
N ALA A 141 2.08 4.21 -5.06
CA ALA A 141 1.29 4.91 -4.05
C ALA A 141 1.95 6.24 -3.63
N LEU A 142 1.13 7.28 -3.48
CA LEU A 142 1.54 8.53 -2.84
C LEU A 142 1.67 8.31 -1.33
N SER A 143 2.87 8.50 -0.78
CA SER A 143 3.13 8.31 0.66
C SER A 143 3.21 9.62 1.44
N GLY A 144 3.42 10.74 0.78
CA GLY A 144 3.46 12.05 1.45
C GLY A 144 3.54 13.24 0.52
N THR A 145 3.19 14.40 1.05
CA THR A 145 3.31 15.69 0.36
C THR A 145 3.83 16.76 1.32
N SER A 146 4.67 17.65 0.82
CA SER A 146 5.21 18.80 1.59
C SER A 146 5.33 20.02 0.69
N GLN A 147 4.70 21.12 1.09
CA GLN A 147 4.74 22.37 0.32
C GLN A 147 5.93 23.21 0.77
N SER A 148 6.64 23.84 -0.19
CA SER A 148 7.74 24.76 0.09
C SER A 148 7.29 25.95 0.94
N ASN A 149 8.25 26.58 1.64
CA ASN A 149 7.97 27.69 2.56
C ASN A 149 7.44 28.96 1.85
N ASP A 150 7.69 29.09 0.54
CA ASP A 150 7.18 30.19 -0.29
C ASP A 150 5.90 29.83 -1.07
N GLY A 151 5.44 28.58 -0.94
CA GLY A 151 4.23 28.07 -1.59
C GLY A 151 4.35 27.81 -3.09
N LYS A 152 5.56 27.83 -3.65
CA LYS A 152 5.77 27.62 -5.09
C LYS A 152 5.82 26.15 -5.47
N TYR A 153 6.41 25.32 -4.62
CA TYR A 153 6.73 23.94 -4.94
C TYR A 153 5.99 22.98 -4.02
N LEU A 154 5.67 21.83 -4.58
CA LEU A 154 5.19 20.64 -3.86
C LEU A 154 6.23 19.54 -4.00
N ALA A 155 6.88 19.16 -2.91
CA ALA A 155 7.58 17.89 -2.83
C ALA A 155 6.58 16.80 -2.49
N TYR A 156 6.63 15.69 -3.20
CA TYR A 156 5.80 14.53 -2.90
C TYR A 156 6.61 13.24 -2.97
N THR A 157 6.25 12.30 -2.14
CA THR A 157 6.91 11.00 -2.05
C THR A 157 6.01 9.91 -2.58
N ILE A 158 6.58 9.03 -3.40
CA ILE A 158 5.91 7.83 -3.87
C ILE A 158 6.65 6.58 -3.41
N GLN A 159 5.91 5.51 -3.28
CA GLN A 159 6.46 4.18 -3.06
C GLN A 159 5.92 3.23 -4.13
N ARG A 160 6.74 2.25 -4.53
CA ARG A 160 6.38 1.27 -5.55
C ARG A 160 6.17 -0.10 -4.94
N SER A 161 5.08 -0.76 -5.34
CA SER A 161 4.77 -2.15 -4.99
C SER A 161 4.84 -2.45 -3.48
N GLY A 162 4.49 -1.47 -2.63
CA GLY A 162 4.50 -1.63 -1.18
C GLY A 162 5.90 -1.59 -0.54
N SER A 163 6.93 -1.18 -1.28
CA SER A 163 8.29 -1.01 -0.75
C SER A 163 8.34 0.06 0.34
N ASP A 164 9.23 -0.10 1.32
CA ASP A 164 9.58 0.94 2.29
C ASP A 164 10.44 2.06 1.68
N TRP A 165 11.09 1.78 0.54
CA TRP A 165 11.85 2.77 -0.18
C TRP A 165 10.92 3.71 -0.92
N VAL A 166 11.21 5.00 -0.84
CA VAL A 166 10.43 6.05 -1.48
C VAL A 166 11.30 6.86 -2.44
N GLU A 167 10.64 7.40 -3.42
CA GLU A 167 11.20 8.39 -4.34
C GLU A 167 10.59 9.74 -4.02
N ILE A 168 11.40 10.82 -4.05
CA ILE A 168 10.94 12.18 -3.83
C ILE A 168 10.99 12.96 -5.13
N TYR A 169 9.87 13.52 -5.52
CA TYR A 169 9.72 14.40 -6.68
C TYR A 169 9.35 15.80 -6.23
N VAL A 170 9.70 16.78 -7.03
CA VAL A 170 9.32 18.19 -6.83
C VAL A 170 8.54 18.69 -8.03
N MET A 171 7.41 19.34 -7.78
CA MET A 171 6.55 19.92 -8.79
C MET A 171 6.36 21.41 -8.52
N ASP A 172 6.41 22.23 -9.58
CA ASP A 172 5.95 23.62 -9.52
C ASP A 172 4.42 23.65 -9.46
N ILE A 173 3.88 24.27 -8.42
CA ILE A 173 2.43 24.26 -8.15
C ILE A 173 1.65 25.06 -9.19
N ALA A 174 2.24 26.12 -9.77
CA ALA A 174 1.54 26.98 -10.72
C ALA A 174 1.45 26.35 -12.10
N THR A 175 2.54 25.73 -12.55
CA THR A 175 2.65 25.14 -13.90
C THR A 175 2.29 23.65 -13.94
N ARG A 176 2.24 22.96 -12.79
CA ARG A 176 2.09 21.50 -12.67
C ARG A 176 3.25 20.71 -13.30
N GLN A 177 4.35 21.36 -13.57
CA GLN A 177 5.52 20.70 -14.17
C GLN A 177 6.44 20.14 -13.09
N LEU A 178 6.96 18.95 -13.35
CA LEU A 178 8.02 18.38 -12.51
C LEU A 178 9.32 19.15 -12.71
N LEU A 179 10.01 19.39 -11.61
CA LEU A 179 11.39 19.84 -11.64
C LEU A 179 12.32 18.64 -11.91
N PRO A 180 13.57 18.88 -12.31
CA PRO A 180 14.54 17.81 -12.54
C PRO A 180 14.98 17.11 -11.25
N ASP A 181 14.59 17.64 -10.09
CA ASP A 181 14.93 17.10 -8.79
C ASP A 181 14.18 15.78 -8.55
N HIS A 182 14.94 14.68 -8.50
CA HIS A 182 14.46 13.34 -8.22
C HIS A 182 15.43 12.66 -7.27
N ILE A 183 14.92 12.20 -6.12
CA ILE A 183 15.69 11.50 -5.11
C ILE A 183 15.15 10.09 -5.01
N GLU A 184 16.03 9.12 -5.14
CA GLU A 184 15.75 7.70 -5.00
C GLU A 184 16.37 7.18 -3.69
N TRP A 185 15.97 6.00 -3.28
CA TRP A 185 16.52 5.29 -2.12
C TRP A 185 16.40 6.05 -0.80
N ALA A 186 15.38 6.88 -0.65
CA ALA A 186 15.00 7.46 0.64
C ALA A 186 14.10 6.48 1.41
N LYS A 187 14.20 6.45 2.74
CA LYS A 187 13.44 5.50 3.57
C LYS A 187 12.96 6.17 4.85
N PHE A 188 11.65 5.99 5.17
CA PHE A 188 11.01 6.56 6.36
C PHE A 188 11.20 8.08 6.52
N THR A 189 11.23 8.78 5.41
CA THR A 189 11.49 10.20 5.35
C THR A 189 10.50 10.94 4.45
N GLY A 190 10.50 12.27 4.56
CA GLY A 190 9.80 13.19 3.67
C GLY A 190 10.64 14.44 3.44
N ALA A 191 10.13 15.39 2.67
CA ALA A 191 10.81 16.66 2.41
C ALA A 191 10.53 17.68 3.51
N SER A 192 11.56 18.06 4.27
CA SER A 192 11.50 19.12 5.29
C SER A 192 12.10 20.39 4.71
N TRP A 193 11.27 21.32 4.26
CA TRP A 193 11.69 22.53 3.55
C TRP A 193 12.49 23.50 4.41
N TYR A 194 13.59 23.97 3.88
CA TYR A 194 14.42 25.02 4.46
C TYR A 194 14.96 25.93 3.35
N LYS A 195 14.61 27.22 3.38
CA LYS A 195 14.90 28.18 2.32
C LYS A 195 14.37 27.66 0.97
N ASP A 196 15.24 27.54 -0.03
CA ASP A 196 15.00 27.12 -1.40
C ASP A 196 15.25 25.62 -1.67
N GLY A 197 15.53 24.85 -0.61
CA GLY A 197 15.72 23.40 -0.67
C GLY A 197 14.98 22.68 0.48
N PHE A 198 15.25 21.39 0.64
CA PHE A 198 14.72 20.60 1.75
C PHE A 198 15.71 19.55 2.25
N PHE A 199 15.55 19.15 3.49
CA PHE A 199 16.26 18.03 4.09
C PHE A 199 15.42 16.76 3.95
N TYR A 200 16.11 15.63 3.82
CA TYR A 200 15.54 14.28 3.84
C TYR A 200 16.53 13.33 4.53
N GLY A 201 16.10 12.13 4.98
CA GLY A 201 16.92 11.15 5.68
C GLY A 201 16.94 9.78 5.03
#